data_7309d4b46ba241a8b6a79d0322ea55f7
#
_entry.id   7309d4b46ba241a8b6a79d0322ea55f7
#
_cell.length_a   1.000
_cell.length_b   1.000
_cell.length_c   1.000
_cell.angle_alpha   90.00
_cell.angle_beta   90.00
_cell.angle_gamma   90.00
#
_symmetry.space_group_name_H-M   'P 1'
#
loop_
_entity.id
_entity.type
_entity.pdbx_description
1 polymer ?
#
loop_
_entity_poly.entity_id
_entity_poly.type
_entity_poly.pdbx_seq_one_letter_code
_entity_poly.pdbx_strand_id
1 'polypeptide(L)'
;YAMTGWRIGFAGGPESLIRAMAKLQSQSNFHPASISQHAAIAGLDGGLGFLQPQLQAYRERRDALVLELNRIDGLVCSIPDGAFYVFPSCSGLYGRLTPDGRTLNTDTDVVEYFLDVAGVALVPGQAFGTPGYFRVSYATDINIVMGACERIQFACEKLIEKAS
;
A
#
# COMPACT_ATOMS: atom_id res chain seq x y z
N TYR A 1 3.83 -15.78 4.01
CA TYR A 1 3.37 -17.03 3.37
C TYR A 1 2.55 -16.79 2.08
N ALA A 2 2.31 -15.52 1.70
CA ALA A 2 1.46 -15.16 0.55
C ALA A 2 0.06 -15.84 0.57
N MET A 3 -0.50 -16.03 1.75
CA MET A 3 -1.75 -16.74 2.01
C MET A 3 -2.96 -15.84 2.22
N THR A 4 -2.94 -14.62 1.68
CA THR A 4 -4.03 -13.65 1.88
C THR A 4 -5.40 -14.15 1.40
N GLY A 5 -5.42 -14.94 0.32
CA GLY A 5 -6.64 -15.55 -0.23
C GLY A 5 -7.28 -16.63 0.68
N TRP A 6 -6.52 -17.22 1.57
CA TRP A 6 -7.01 -18.22 2.52
C TRP A 6 -7.84 -17.61 3.67
N ARG A 7 -7.83 -16.28 3.81
CA ARG A 7 -8.64 -15.51 4.76
C ARG A 7 -8.51 -16.03 6.20
N ILE A 8 -7.28 -16.28 6.64
CA ILE A 8 -6.95 -16.77 8.00
C ILE A 8 -5.88 -15.88 8.64
N GLY A 9 -6.02 -15.68 9.93
CA GLY A 9 -5.03 -15.06 10.80
C GLY A 9 -5.07 -15.71 12.17
N PHE A 10 -4.06 -15.48 12.97
CA PHE A 10 -4.03 -15.94 14.36
C PHE A 10 -3.46 -14.85 15.27
N ALA A 11 -3.82 -14.93 16.55
CA ALA A 11 -3.31 -14.03 17.57
C ALA A 11 -2.81 -14.85 18.77
N GLY A 12 -1.71 -14.40 19.37
CA GLY A 12 -1.18 -14.88 20.63
C GLY A 12 -1.12 -13.74 21.64
N GLY A 13 -1.35 -14.01 22.92
CA GLY A 13 -1.32 -12.98 23.95
C GLY A 13 -1.74 -13.50 25.33
N PRO A 14 -2.00 -12.59 26.30
CA PRO A 14 -2.46 -12.97 27.62
C PRO A 14 -3.71 -13.85 27.56
N GLU A 15 -3.74 -14.91 28.34
CA GLU A 15 -4.80 -15.93 28.31
C GLU A 15 -6.20 -15.33 28.46
N SER A 16 -6.38 -14.39 29.37
CA SER A 16 -7.67 -13.72 29.60
C SER A 16 -8.18 -12.99 28.37
N LEU A 17 -7.28 -12.30 27.62
CA LEU A 17 -7.62 -11.62 26.37
C LEU A 17 -7.99 -12.62 25.27
N ILE A 18 -7.16 -13.64 25.07
CA ILE A 18 -7.42 -14.67 24.04
C ILE A 18 -8.72 -15.42 24.31
N ARG A 19 -9.02 -15.75 25.56
CA ARG A 19 -10.31 -16.38 25.94
C ARG A 19 -11.50 -15.47 25.65
N ALA A 20 -11.39 -14.16 25.92
CA ALA A 20 -12.44 -13.19 25.62
C ALA A 20 -12.66 -13.05 24.10
N MET A 21 -11.58 -12.97 23.31
CA MET A 21 -11.65 -12.95 21.85
C MET A 21 -12.31 -14.21 21.28
N ALA A 22 -11.92 -15.41 21.75
CA ALA A 22 -12.50 -16.67 21.33
C ALA A 22 -13.99 -16.74 21.65
N LYS A 23 -14.43 -16.24 22.83
CA LYS A 23 -15.83 -16.17 23.20
C LYS A 23 -16.63 -15.27 22.26
N LEU A 24 -16.13 -14.09 21.92
CA LEU A 24 -16.78 -13.18 20.97
C LEU A 24 -16.85 -13.81 19.58
N GLN A 25 -15.75 -14.38 19.11
CA GLN A 25 -15.70 -15.05 17.81
C GLN A 25 -16.71 -16.18 17.69
N SER A 26 -16.83 -17.00 18.73
CA SER A 26 -17.77 -18.13 18.74
C SER A 26 -19.24 -17.70 18.66
N GLN A 27 -19.56 -16.46 19.05
CA GLN A 27 -20.92 -15.91 19.00
C GLN A 27 -21.19 -15.06 17.75
N SER A 28 -20.13 -14.67 17.01
CA SER A 28 -20.25 -13.81 15.82
C SER A 28 -20.09 -14.59 14.52
N ASN A 29 -18.91 -15.12 14.26
CA ASN A 29 -18.55 -15.79 13.00
C ASN A 29 -18.02 -17.21 13.19
N PHE A 30 -18.14 -17.76 14.38
CA PHE A 30 -17.76 -19.12 14.82
C PHE A 30 -16.25 -19.37 14.71
N HIS A 31 -15.76 -19.83 13.58
CA HIS A 31 -14.36 -20.17 13.36
C HIS A 31 -13.97 -20.02 11.89
N PRO A 32 -12.66 -19.87 11.58
CA PRO A 32 -12.18 -19.92 10.20
C PRO A 32 -12.50 -21.25 9.54
N ALA A 33 -12.57 -21.25 8.21
CA ALA A 33 -12.76 -22.49 7.44
C ALA A 33 -11.67 -23.53 7.78
N SER A 34 -12.06 -24.77 8.01
CA SER A 34 -11.14 -25.84 8.41
C SER A 34 -10.03 -26.08 7.39
N ILE A 35 -10.34 -25.99 6.10
CA ILE A 35 -9.33 -26.08 5.03
C ILE A 35 -8.25 -25.00 5.15
N SER A 36 -8.62 -23.78 5.52
CA SER A 36 -7.69 -22.68 5.76
C SER A 36 -6.81 -22.93 6.99
N GLN A 37 -7.38 -23.52 8.04
CA GLN A 37 -6.63 -23.89 9.25
C GLN A 37 -5.57 -24.95 8.94
N HIS A 38 -5.91 -26.00 8.20
CA HIS A 38 -4.95 -27.02 7.77
C HIS A 38 -3.87 -26.44 6.85
N ALA A 39 -4.23 -25.56 5.94
CA ALA A 39 -3.27 -24.87 5.08
C ALA A 39 -2.30 -23.98 5.89
N ALA A 40 -2.80 -23.29 6.93
CA ALA A 40 -1.95 -22.49 7.81
C ALA A 40 -0.97 -23.36 8.62
N ILE A 41 -1.42 -24.50 9.15
CA ILE A 41 -0.55 -25.46 9.85
C ILE A 41 0.57 -25.93 8.89
N ALA A 42 0.22 -26.38 7.70
CA ALA A 42 1.19 -26.82 6.70
C ALA A 42 2.19 -25.71 6.32
N GLY A 43 1.72 -24.45 6.22
CA GLY A 43 2.56 -23.30 5.98
C GLY A 43 3.56 -23.03 7.12
N LEU A 44 3.11 -23.12 8.36
CA LEU A 44 3.94 -22.90 9.54
C LEU A 44 4.97 -24.03 9.75
N ASP A 45 4.59 -25.27 9.48
CA ASP A 45 5.46 -26.45 9.64
C ASP A 45 6.44 -26.62 8.47
N GLY A 46 6.11 -26.09 7.30
CA GLY A 46 6.87 -26.28 6.06
C GLY A 46 8.22 -25.53 5.97
N GLY A 47 8.58 -24.74 6.98
CA GLY A 47 9.81 -23.96 7.01
C GLY A 47 9.74 -22.67 6.15
N LEU A 48 10.81 -21.86 6.19
CA LEU A 48 10.83 -20.51 5.62
C LEU A 48 11.68 -20.38 4.34
N GLY A 49 12.24 -21.48 3.83
CA GLY A 49 13.18 -21.46 2.70
C GLY A 49 12.60 -20.84 1.43
N PHE A 50 11.31 -21.04 1.17
CA PHE A 50 10.62 -20.48 0.00
C PHE A 50 10.42 -18.97 0.06
N LEU A 51 10.51 -18.35 1.26
CA LEU A 51 10.32 -16.91 1.43
C LEU A 51 11.49 -16.08 0.93
N GLN A 52 12.71 -16.60 0.95
CA GLN A 52 13.90 -15.81 0.64
C GLN A 52 13.89 -15.18 -0.76
N PRO A 53 13.57 -15.91 -1.85
CA PRO A 53 13.45 -15.30 -3.17
C PRO A 53 12.35 -14.25 -3.25
N GLN A 54 11.23 -14.46 -2.56
CA GLN A 54 10.12 -13.52 -2.53
C GLN A 54 10.49 -12.23 -1.78
N LEU A 55 11.15 -12.34 -0.63
CA LEU A 55 11.62 -11.21 0.15
C LEU A 55 12.62 -10.37 -0.64
N GLN A 56 13.52 -11.01 -1.38
CA GLN A 56 14.46 -10.31 -2.24
C GLN A 56 13.74 -9.55 -3.36
N ALA A 57 12.80 -10.18 -4.06
CA ALA A 57 11.99 -9.52 -5.09
C ALA A 57 11.17 -8.34 -4.54
N TYR A 58 10.64 -8.45 -3.32
CA TYR A 58 9.94 -7.33 -2.67
C TYR A 58 10.89 -6.19 -2.31
N ARG A 59 12.10 -6.46 -1.84
CA ARG A 59 13.10 -5.43 -1.56
C ARG A 59 13.47 -4.67 -2.84
N GLU A 60 13.73 -5.37 -3.92
CA GLU A 60 14.07 -4.77 -5.20
C GLU A 60 12.96 -3.84 -5.71
N ARG A 61 11.70 -4.29 -5.65
CA ARG A 61 10.53 -3.49 -6.03
C ARG A 61 10.35 -2.26 -5.13
N ARG A 62 10.49 -2.44 -3.82
CA ARG A 62 10.43 -1.36 -2.83
C ARG A 62 11.47 -0.29 -3.13
N ASP A 63 12.71 -0.71 -3.27
CA ASP A 63 13.84 0.22 -3.43
C ASP A 63 13.74 0.97 -4.76
N ALA A 64 13.36 0.30 -5.84
CA ALA A 64 13.10 0.93 -7.13
C ALA A 64 11.92 1.92 -7.04
N LEU A 65 10.79 1.52 -6.45
CA LEU A 65 9.62 2.39 -6.29
C LEU A 65 9.92 3.64 -5.47
N VAL A 66 10.61 3.48 -4.33
CA VAL A 66 10.96 4.62 -3.46
C VAL A 66 11.90 5.58 -4.19
N LEU A 67 12.88 5.04 -4.94
CA LEU A 67 13.81 5.86 -5.72
C LEU A 67 13.07 6.69 -6.78
N GLU A 68 12.19 6.08 -7.55
CA GLU A 68 11.45 6.77 -8.61
C GLU A 68 10.45 7.80 -8.04
N LEU A 69 9.71 7.46 -6.98
CA LEU A 69 8.80 8.42 -6.35
C LEU A 69 9.53 9.64 -5.80
N ASN A 70 10.73 9.47 -5.24
CA ASN A 70 11.53 10.60 -4.73
C ASN A 70 12.18 11.47 -5.83
N ARG A 71 12.15 11.05 -7.08
CA ARG A 71 12.56 11.88 -8.23
C ARG A 71 11.45 12.81 -8.69
N ILE A 72 10.22 12.57 -8.27
CA ILE A 72 9.06 13.36 -8.66
C ILE A 72 8.94 14.55 -7.72
N ASP A 73 9.03 15.76 -8.28
CA ASP A 73 8.87 16.99 -7.51
C ASP A 73 7.49 17.06 -6.83
N GLY A 74 7.50 17.38 -5.53
CA GLY A 74 6.32 17.42 -4.69
C GLY A 74 5.97 16.10 -3.99
N LEU A 75 6.69 15.00 -4.25
CA LEU A 75 6.55 13.74 -3.53
C LEU A 75 7.75 13.47 -2.62
N VAL A 76 7.50 12.88 -1.45
CA VAL A 76 8.55 12.41 -0.53
C VAL A 76 8.15 11.04 0.01
N CYS A 77 8.97 10.03 -0.24
CA CYS A 77 8.73 8.66 0.14
C CYS A 77 9.86 8.11 1.02
N SER A 78 9.54 7.73 2.25
CA SER A 78 10.46 7.01 3.12
C SER A 78 10.50 5.52 2.77
N ILE A 79 11.65 4.87 2.99
CA ILE A 79 11.78 3.42 2.83
C ILE A 79 11.07 2.74 4.00
N PRO A 80 10.04 1.90 3.77
CA PRO A 80 9.38 1.17 4.84
C PRO A 80 10.22 -0.05 5.27
N ASP A 81 10.17 -0.38 6.56
CA ASP A 81 10.86 -1.57 7.10
C ASP A 81 10.18 -2.89 6.71
N GLY A 82 8.91 -2.86 6.34
CA GLY A 82 8.13 -4.05 6.02
C GLY A 82 6.88 -3.76 5.20
N ALA A 83 5.99 -4.75 5.13
CA ALA A 83 4.80 -4.80 4.28
C ALA A 83 5.14 -4.81 2.78
N PHE A 84 4.14 -4.58 1.94
CA PHE A 84 4.26 -4.47 0.47
C PHE A 84 3.59 -3.17 -0.02
N TYR A 85 3.66 -2.14 0.81
CA TYR A 85 3.16 -0.79 0.53
C TYR A 85 4.24 0.23 0.83
N VAL A 86 4.28 1.31 0.04
CA VAL A 86 4.91 2.58 0.43
C VAL A 86 3.82 3.61 0.71
N PHE A 87 4.18 4.64 1.47
CA PHE A 87 3.24 5.68 1.89
C PHE A 87 3.87 7.07 1.69
N PRO A 88 4.01 7.52 0.43
CA PRO A 88 4.61 8.80 0.11
C PRO A 88 3.73 9.98 0.52
N SER A 89 4.37 11.05 0.97
CA SER A 89 3.73 12.35 1.12
C SER A 89 3.53 12.98 -0.26
N CYS A 90 2.35 13.58 -0.46
CA CYS A 90 2.00 14.37 -1.63
C CYS A 90 1.69 15.84 -1.29
N SER A 91 1.98 16.27 -0.09
CA SER A 91 1.71 17.64 0.35
C SER A 91 2.44 18.71 -0.48
N GLY A 92 3.56 18.37 -1.11
CA GLY A 92 4.27 19.25 -2.04
C GLY A 92 3.55 19.49 -3.37
N LEU A 93 2.46 18.75 -3.64
CA LEU A 93 1.59 18.99 -4.80
C LEU A 93 0.40 19.91 -4.47
N TYR A 94 0.18 20.21 -3.18
CA TYR A 94 -0.93 21.05 -2.78
C TYR A 94 -0.79 22.48 -3.30
N GLY A 95 -1.91 23.05 -3.71
CA GLY A 95 -1.97 24.36 -4.32
C GLY A 95 -1.68 24.38 -5.83
N ARG A 96 -1.10 23.31 -6.41
CA ARG A 96 -0.90 23.23 -7.86
C ARG A 96 -2.23 23.08 -8.59
N LEU A 97 -2.27 23.57 -9.81
CA LEU A 97 -3.43 23.49 -10.70
C LEU A 97 -3.26 22.35 -11.69
N THR A 98 -4.31 21.58 -11.87
CA THR A 98 -4.43 20.60 -12.95
C THR A 98 -4.64 21.31 -14.29
N PRO A 99 -4.39 20.67 -15.45
CA PRO A 99 -4.60 21.28 -16.78
C PRO A 99 -6.04 21.74 -17.03
N ASP A 100 -7.02 21.16 -16.36
CA ASP A 100 -8.45 21.55 -16.41
C ASP A 100 -8.82 22.63 -15.37
N GLY A 101 -7.84 23.16 -14.62
CA GLY A 101 -8.01 24.29 -13.72
C GLY A 101 -8.45 23.94 -12.28
N ARG A 102 -8.54 22.66 -11.91
CA ARG A 102 -8.79 22.25 -10.52
C ARG A 102 -7.54 22.49 -9.67
N THR A 103 -7.73 22.95 -8.44
CA THR A 103 -6.63 23.04 -7.46
C THR A 103 -6.55 21.75 -6.65
N LEU A 104 -5.37 21.18 -6.50
CA LEU A 104 -5.12 20.04 -5.60
C LEU A 104 -4.98 20.55 -4.17
N ASN A 105 -5.95 20.28 -3.31
CA ASN A 105 -5.97 20.76 -1.92
C ASN A 105 -5.83 19.62 -0.90
N THR A 106 -6.13 18.40 -1.32
CA THR A 106 -6.15 17.21 -0.46
C THR A 106 -5.45 16.04 -1.14
N ASP A 107 -5.08 15.03 -0.36
CA ASP A 107 -4.60 13.75 -0.86
C ASP A 107 -5.65 13.02 -1.71
N THR A 108 -6.93 13.23 -1.44
CA THR A 108 -8.02 12.71 -2.28
C THR A 108 -7.99 13.34 -3.67
N ASP A 109 -7.85 14.68 -3.76
CA ASP A 109 -7.73 15.35 -5.06
C ASP A 109 -6.52 14.82 -5.87
N VAL A 110 -5.39 14.59 -5.18
CA VAL A 110 -4.17 14.04 -5.81
C VAL A 110 -4.40 12.63 -6.35
N VAL A 111 -5.03 11.75 -5.55
CA VAL A 111 -5.27 10.36 -5.97
C VAL A 111 -6.28 10.28 -7.10
N GLU A 112 -7.34 11.11 -7.08
CA GLU A 112 -8.30 11.23 -8.18
C GLU A 112 -7.62 11.73 -9.45
N TYR A 113 -6.78 12.75 -9.35
CA TYR A 113 -6.02 13.25 -10.48
C TYR A 113 -5.09 12.16 -11.08
N PHE A 114 -4.39 11.39 -10.26
CA PHE A 114 -3.55 10.30 -10.73
C PHE A 114 -4.37 9.16 -11.36
N LEU A 115 -5.58 8.90 -10.85
CA LEU A 115 -6.47 7.93 -11.49
C LEU A 115 -6.92 8.40 -12.87
N ASP A 116 -7.37 9.66 -12.97
CA ASP A 116 -7.92 10.22 -14.20
C ASP A 116 -6.86 10.40 -15.29
N VAL A 117 -5.67 10.90 -14.94
CA VAL A 117 -4.64 11.31 -15.91
C VAL A 117 -3.57 10.25 -16.11
N ALA A 118 -3.19 9.54 -15.06
CA ALA A 118 -2.15 8.52 -15.09
C ALA A 118 -2.70 7.08 -15.19
N GLY A 119 -4.01 6.88 -14.94
CA GLY A 119 -4.61 5.55 -14.88
C GLY A 119 -4.00 4.70 -13.74
N VAL A 120 -3.61 5.33 -12.63
CA VAL A 120 -3.01 4.66 -11.48
C VAL A 120 -3.95 4.77 -10.29
N ALA A 121 -4.47 3.62 -9.86
CA ALA A 121 -5.36 3.53 -8.69
C ALA A 121 -4.54 3.49 -7.39
N LEU A 122 -4.77 4.44 -6.52
CA LEU A 122 -4.08 4.64 -5.24
C LEU A 122 -5.11 4.80 -4.11
N VAL A 123 -4.67 4.77 -2.86
CA VAL A 123 -5.57 4.99 -1.73
C VAL A 123 -5.11 6.24 -0.97
N PRO A 124 -5.97 7.27 -0.81
CA PRO A 124 -5.61 8.49 -0.09
C PRO A 124 -5.31 8.20 1.38
N GLY A 125 -4.37 8.92 1.95
CA GLY A 125 -3.93 8.77 3.34
C GLY A 125 -5.02 9.11 4.34
N GLN A 126 -5.94 9.99 3.98
CA GLN A 126 -7.12 10.31 4.78
C GLN A 126 -7.92 9.04 5.16
N ALA A 127 -7.99 8.04 4.28
CA ALA A 127 -8.62 6.74 4.57
C ALA A 127 -7.94 5.97 5.73
N PHE A 128 -6.71 6.35 6.07
CA PHE A 128 -5.92 5.78 7.18
C PHE A 128 -5.70 6.78 8.31
N GLY A 129 -6.41 7.91 8.34
CA GLY A 129 -6.25 8.97 9.33
C GLY A 129 -4.97 9.79 9.19
N THR A 130 -4.30 9.74 8.04
CA THR A 130 -3.03 10.45 7.78
C THR A 130 -3.15 11.24 6.47
N PRO A 131 -3.84 12.41 6.48
CA PRO A 131 -3.96 13.26 5.30
C PRO A 131 -2.60 13.77 4.83
N GLY A 132 -2.48 14.08 3.54
CA GLY A 132 -1.24 14.52 2.90
C GLY A 132 -0.37 13.39 2.38
N TYR A 133 -0.86 12.16 2.42
CA TYR A 133 -0.16 10.96 1.95
C TYR A 133 -1.06 10.14 1.01
N PHE A 134 -0.45 9.16 0.33
CA PHE A 134 -1.21 8.12 -0.37
C PHE A 134 -0.48 6.78 -0.30
N ARG A 135 -1.24 5.69 -0.37
CA ARG A 135 -0.70 4.34 -0.33
C ARG A 135 -0.52 3.77 -1.72
N VAL A 136 0.68 3.24 -1.99
CA VAL A 136 1.03 2.50 -3.21
C VAL A 136 1.38 1.07 -2.84
N SER A 137 0.75 0.08 -3.50
CA SER A 137 1.12 -1.33 -3.38
C SER A 137 2.19 -1.67 -4.41
N TYR A 138 3.25 -2.41 -3.98
CA TYR A 138 4.23 -3.00 -4.89
C TYR A 138 4.15 -4.54 -4.93
N ALA A 139 2.99 -5.09 -4.53
CA ALA A 139 2.72 -6.53 -4.63
C ALA A 139 2.29 -6.92 -6.07
N THR A 140 3.04 -6.48 -7.07
CA THR A 140 2.79 -6.75 -8.49
C THR A 140 4.12 -6.87 -9.24
N ASP A 141 4.10 -7.06 -10.56
CA ASP A 141 5.31 -7.12 -11.38
C ASP A 141 6.07 -5.79 -11.38
N ILE A 142 7.41 -5.87 -11.41
CA ILE A 142 8.27 -4.69 -11.37
C ILE A 142 8.02 -3.74 -12.55
N ASN A 143 7.73 -4.25 -13.74
CA ASN A 143 7.45 -3.41 -14.90
C ASN A 143 6.14 -2.64 -14.74
N ILE A 144 5.15 -3.21 -14.05
CA ILE A 144 3.89 -2.51 -13.72
C ILE A 144 4.18 -1.38 -12.73
N VAL A 145 5.01 -1.64 -11.71
CA VAL A 145 5.42 -0.62 -10.74
C VAL A 145 6.15 0.54 -11.42
N MET A 146 7.15 0.23 -12.25
CA MET A 146 7.93 1.24 -12.97
C MET A 146 7.07 2.05 -13.94
N GLY A 147 6.23 1.39 -14.74
CA GLY A 147 5.30 2.07 -15.63
C GLY A 147 4.25 2.92 -14.90
N ALA A 148 3.89 2.59 -13.67
CA ALA A 148 3.05 3.45 -12.84
C ALA A 148 3.81 4.71 -12.40
N CYS A 149 5.08 4.60 -11.98
CA CYS A 149 5.93 5.75 -11.63
C CYS A 149 6.09 6.71 -12.80
N GLU A 150 6.39 6.22 -14.00
CA GLU A 150 6.52 7.03 -15.22
C GLU A 150 5.23 7.82 -15.51
N ARG A 151 4.07 7.18 -15.37
CA ARG A 151 2.78 7.84 -15.59
C ARG A 151 2.45 8.86 -14.51
N ILE A 152 2.79 8.59 -13.24
CA ILE A 152 2.64 9.55 -12.14
C ILE A 152 3.56 10.75 -12.39
N GLN A 153 4.82 10.52 -12.76
CA GLN A 153 5.75 11.60 -13.11
C GLN A 153 5.20 12.48 -14.22
N PHE A 154 4.76 11.87 -15.32
CA PHE A 154 4.15 12.60 -16.43
C PHE A 154 2.90 13.39 -16.02
N ALA A 155 2.09 12.86 -15.12
CA ALA A 155 0.95 13.60 -14.58
C ALA A 155 1.41 14.80 -13.73
N CYS A 156 2.44 14.64 -12.88
CA CYS A 156 2.99 15.72 -12.08
C CYS A 156 3.62 16.83 -12.93
N GLU A 157 4.29 16.50 -14.03
CA GLU A 157 4.88 17.46 -14.98
C GLU A 157 3.82 18.34 -15.68
N LYS A 158 2.57 17.90 -15.73
CA LYS A 158 1.45 18.68 -16.26
C LYS A 158 0.83 19.66 -15.27
N LEU A 159 1.17 19.54 -14.00
CA LEU A 159 0.67 20.45 -12.98
C LEU A 159 1.30 21.83 -13.14
N ILE A 160 0.49 22.85 -12.97
CA ILE A 160 0.89 24.26 -13.07
C ILE A 160 1.04 24.81 -11.66
N GLU A 161 2.18 25.43 -11.38
CA GLU A 161 2.34 26.15 -10.13
C GLU A 161 1.41 27.36 -10.08
N LYS A 162 0.74 27.55 -8.94
CA LYS A 162 -0.09 28.73 -8.76
C LYS A 162 0.82 29.96 -8.71
N ALA A 163 0.62 30.89 -9.64
CA ALA A 163 1.30 32.17 -9.59
C ALA A 163 1.08 32.84 -8.23
N SER A 164 2.17 33.22 -7.57
CA SER A 164 2.20 33.88 -6.26
C SER A 164 1.51 35.24 -6.30
#